data_ade4f0afca3234e16bc3c7e5c9db5c02
#
_entry.id   ade4f0afca3234e16bc3c7e5c9db5c02
#
_cell.length_a   1.000
_cell.length_b   1.000
_cell.length_c   1.000
_cell.angle_alpha   90.00
_cell.angle_beta   90.00
_cell.angle_gamma   90.00
#
_symmetry.space_group_name_H-M   'P 1'
#
loop_
_entity.id
_entity.type
_entity.pdbx_description
1 polymer ?
#
loop_
_entity_poly.entity_id
_entity_poly.type
_entity_poly.pdbx_seq_one_letter_code
_entity_poly.pdbx_strand_id
1 'polypeptide(L)'
;WAFSGCSSLASIDIPEGVTNIGGNAFHNCDSLTSINIPEGLTSIGDYVFSDCSGLKTIELTEGLTSIGEFAFYNCSNLTKINIPKSLTSIGNSAFNGCSGLTTIELSKGLVTIGEKIFYKCRNLANIDIPDGVITIGNEAFSYCSGLTSIKIPKSVTSIGESAFNYCKSLTSIDIPDGVTTIGNEAFYDCSGLTSIKIPKSVTSIGHSAFDGCSSLTSIDIPDGVITIGNYTFYDCSGLTSIKIPKSVT
;
A
#
# COMPACT_ATOMS: atom_id res chain seq x y z
N TRP A 1 -21.99 -11.84 8.76
CA TRP A 1 -23.11 -11.05 8.18
C TRP A 1 -24.13 -10.56 9.26
N ALA A 2 -23.81 -10.71 10.57
CA ALA A 2 -24.83 -10.48 11.60
C ALA A 2 -25.43 -9.05 11.58
N PHE A 3 -24.64 -8.04 11.27
CA PHE A 3 -25.05 -6.63 11.21
C PHE A 3 -24.79 -6.00 9.83
N SER A 4 -24.57 -6.83 8.80
CA SER A 4 -24.31 -6.33 7.43
C SER A 4 -25.48 -5.47 6.95
N GLY A 5 -25.18 -4.28 6.41
CA GLY A 5 -26.17 -3.33 5.93
C GLY A 5 -26.90 -2.54 7.02
N CYS A 6 -26.47 -2.63 8.28
CA CYS A 6 -27.02 -1.80 9.36
C CYS A 6 -26.50 -0.37 9.25
N SER A 7 -26.87 0.33 8.17
CA SER A 7 -26.32 1.64 7.80
C SER A 7 -26.57 2.76 8.83
N SER A 8 -27.57 2.60 9.69
CA SER A 8 -27.87 3.55 10.77
C SER A 8 -27.23 3.17 12.11
N LEU A 9 -26.49 2.06 12.19
CA LEU A 9 -25.83 1.60 13.41
C LEU A 9 -24.65 2.54 13.74
N ALA A 10 -24.79 3.37 14.75
CA ALA A 10 -23.79 4.36 15.12
C ALA A 10 -22.71 3.83 16.08
N SER A 11 -23.09 2.90 16.94
CA SER A 11 -22.19 2.24 17.89
C SER A 11 -22.71 0.87 18.25
N ILE A 12 -21.80 -0.01 18.65
CA ILE A 12 -22.11 -1.35 19.16
C ILE A 12 -21.05 -1.75 20.17
N ASP A 13 -21.47 -2.32 21.29
CA ASP A 13 -20.58 -2.93 22.26
C ASP A 13 -20.50 -4.42 21.99
N ILE A 14 -19.31 -4.92 21.73
CA ILE A 14 -19.03 -6.34 21.59
C ILE A 14 -18.61 -6.85 22.98
N PRO A 15 -19.34 -7.83 23.56
CA PRO A 15 -19.01 -8.33 24.90
C PRO A 15 -17.60 -8.92 24.96
N GLU A 16 -16.93 -8.75 26.11
CA GLU A 16 -15.73 -9.50 26.41
C GLU A 16 -16.02 -11.00 26.35
N GLY A 17 -15.09 -11.77 25.82
CA GLY A 17 -15.29 -13.22 25.58
C GLY A 17 -15.76 -13.57 24.18
N VAL A 18 -16.11 -12.59 23.33
CA VAL A 18 -16.25 -12.83 21.88
C VAL A 18 -14.87 -13.08 21.29
N THR A 19 -14.64 -14.27 20.78
CA THR A 19 -13.35 -14.71 20.21
C THR A 19 -13.33 -14.74 18.70
N ASN A 20 -14.47 -14.50 18.05
CA ASN A 20 -14.59 -14.50 16.60
C ASN A 20 -15.66 -13.52 16.12
N ILE A 21 -15.27 -12.69 15.14
CA ILE A 21 -16.18 -11.84 14.36
C ILE A 21 -16.13 -12.37 12.93
N GLY A 22 -17.23 -13.00 12.50
CA GLY A 22 -17.32 -13.64 11.17
C GLY A 22 -17.24 -12.61 10.04
N GLY A 23 -16.84 -13.06 8.87
CA GLY A 23 -16.73 -12.22 7.68
C GLY A 23 -18.01 -11.43 7.36
N ASN A 24 -17.84 -10.19 6.88
CA ASN A 24 -18.91 -9.24 6.58
C ASN A 24 -19.81 -8.86 7.77
N ALA A 25 -19.39 -9.11 9.02
CA ALA A 25 -20.27 -8.90 10.17
C ALA A 25 -20.81 -7.47 10.28
N PHE A 26 -20.03 -6.47 9.91
CA PHE A 26 -20.38 -5.04 9.92
C PHE A 26 -20.26 -4.39 8.53
N HIS A 27 -20.27 -5.18 7.46
CA HIS A 27 -20.22 -4.64 6.10
C HIS A 27 -21.34 -3.63 5.86
N ASN A 28 -21.04 -2.46 5.24
CA ASN A 28 -21.99 -1.36 5.00
C ASN A 28 -22.65 -0.78 6.28
N CYS A 29 -21.93 -0.72 7.39
CA CYS A 29 -22.38 0.01 8.58
C CYS A 29 -21.89 1.46 8.51
N ASP A 30 -22.46 2.25 7.59
CA ASP A 30 -21.99 3.59 7.23
C ASP A 30 -21.97 4.60 8.39
N SER A 31 -22.86 4.46 9.36
CA SER A 31 -22.94 5.34 10.53
C SER A 31 -22.04 4.93 11.67
N LEU A 32 -21.37 3.77 11.59
CA LEU A 32 -20.51 3.27 12.65
C LEU A 32 -19.25 4.15 12.74
N THR A 33 -19.13 4.90 13.84
CA THR A 33 -18.03 5.87 14.01
C THR A 33 -16.84 5.32 14.78
N SER A 34 -17.09 4.37 15.67
CA SER A 34 -16.07 3.66 16.43
C SER A 34 -16.61 2.31 16.88
N ILE A 35 -15.71 1.39 17.18
CA ILE A 35 -16.03 0.07 17.71
C ILE A 35 -14.89 -0.40 18.59
N ASN A 36 -15.21 -1.00 19.72
CA ASN A 36 -14.24 -1.64 20.60
C ASN A 36 -14.08 -3.11 20.20
N ILE A 37 -12.85 -3.52 20.03
CA ILE A 37 -12.52 -4.92 19.72
C ILE A 37 -12.17 -5.62 21.04
N PRO A 38 -12.84 -6.73 21.40
CA PRO A 38 -12.57 -7.44 22.65
C PRO A 38 -11.18 -8.10 22.63
N GLU A 39 -10.56 -8.21 23.83
CA GLU A 39 -9.18 -8.72 23.96
C GLU A 39 -8.99 -10.18 23.52
N GLY A 40 -10.05 -10.98 23.50
CA GLY A 40 -10.01 -12.40 23.09
C GLY A 40 -9.94 -12.63 21.59
N LEU A 41 -10.02 -11.57 20.76
CA LEU A 41 -10.06 -11.73 19.30
C LEU A 41 -8.66 -11.97 18.72
N THR A 42 -8.50 -13.04 17.95
CA THR A 42 -7.22 -13.39 17.30
C THR A 42 -7.14 -13.00 15.83
N SER A 43 -8.28 -12.70 15.20
CA SER A 43 -8.36 -12.30 13.79
C SER A 43 -9.54 -11.38 13.51
N ILE A 44 -9.36 -10.45 12.58
CA ILE A 44 -10.44 -9.75 11.87
C ILE A 44 -10.66 -10.50 10.56
N GLY A 45 -11.87 -10.98 10.30
CA GLY A 45 -12.21 -11.74 9.09
C GLY A 45 -12.30 -10.85 7.83
N ASP A 46 -12.56 -11.49 6.69
CA ASP A 46 -12.72 -10.80 5.42
C ASP A 46 -13.96 -9.91 5.43
N TYR A 47 -13.82 -8.70 4.86
CA TYR A 47 -14.90 -7.71 4.69
C TYR A 47 -15.58 -7.28 6.00
N VAL A 48 -15.01 -7.53 7.18
CA VAL A 48 -15.72 -7.28 8.47
C VAL A 48 -16.21 -5.85 8.57
N PHE A 49 -15.39 -4.87 8.23
CA PHE A 49 -15.71 -3.44 8.26
C PHE A 49 -15.70 -2.80 6.88
N SER A 50 -15.82 -3.61 5.82
CA SER A 50 -15.90 -3.08 4.45
C SER A 50 -17.06 -2.10 4.32
N ASP A 51 -16.80 -0.97 3.67
CA ASP A 51 -17.75 0.12 3.45
C ASP A 51 -18.32 0.76 4.73
N CYS A 52 -17.61 0.63 5.87
CA CYS A 52 -17.91 1.42 7.08
C CYS A 52 -17.37 2.84 6.92
N SER A 53 -18.00 3.63 6.03
CA SER A 53 -17.51 4.95 5.66
C SER A 53 -17.48 5.96 6.81
N GLY A 54 -18.29 5.76 7.86
CA GLY A 54 -18.32 6.57 9.08
C GLY A 54 -17.19 6.29 10.07
N LEU A 55 -16.50 5.16 9.95
CA LEU A 55 -15.49 4.71 10.91
C LEU A 55 -14.28 5.64 10.91
N LYS A 56 -14.02 6.31 12.04
CA LYS A 56 -12.94 7.29 12.18
C LYS A 56 -11.69 6.72 12.82
N THR A 57 -11.89 5.89 13.83
CA THR A 57 -10.80 5.23 14.56
C THR A 57 -11.24 3.84 14.99
N ILE A 58 -10.28 2.95 15.07
CA ILE A 58 -10.45 1.63 15.66
C ILE A 58 -9.18 1.25 16.40
N GLU A 59 -9.33 0.71 17.59
CA GLU A 59 -8.23 0.16 18.37
C GLU A 59 -8.25 -1.35 18.27
N LEU A 60 -7.18 -1.90 17.72
CA LEU A 60 -6.98 -3.34 17.64
C LEU A 60 -6.19 -3.80 18.87
N THR A 61 -6.63 -4.91 19.44
CA THR A 61 -6.06 -5.44 20.70
C THR A 61 -4.81 -6.27 20.45
N GLU A 62 -3.91 -6.30 21.41
CA GLU A 62 -2.78 -7.23 21.41
C GLU A 62 -3.29 -8.67 21.44
N GLY A 63 -2.64 -9.57 20.72
CA GLY A 63 -3.15 -10.93 20.49
C GLY A 63 -3.78 -11.12 19.12
N LEU A 64 -4.18 -10.04 18.43
CA LEU A 64 -4.64 -10.12 17.04
C LEU A 64 -3.45 -10.48 16.13
N THR A 65 -3.58 -11.56 15.37
CA THR A 65 -2.50 -12.08 14.50
C THR A 65 -2.75 -11.86 13.02
N SER A 66 -4.01 -11.64 12.62
CA SER A 66 -4.36 -11.46 11.20
C SER A 66 -5.52 -10.49 10.99
N ILE A 67 -5.45 -9.79 9.88
CA ILE A 67 -6.52 -8.98 9.28
C ILE A 67 -6.83 -9.59 7.90
N GLY A 68 -8.08 -9.88 7.63
CA GLY A 68 -8.55 -10.52 6.41
C GLY A 68 -8.56 -9.60 5.19
N GLU A 69 -8.92 -10.18 4.04
CA GLU A 69 -9.06 -9.45 2.79
C GLU A 69 -10.22 -8.45 2.86
N PHE A 70 -10.00 -7.25 2.31
CA PHE A 70 -11.00 -6.18 2.27
C PHE A 70 -11.56 -5.78 3.66
N ALA A 71 -10.88 -6.11 4.77
CA ALA A 71 -11.42 -5.94 6.12
C ALA A 71 -11.86 -4.51 6.43
N PHE A 72 -11.15 -3.50 5.91
CA PHE A 72 -11.43 -2.06 6.05
C PHE A 72 -11.60 -1.38 4.69
N TYR A 73 -12.02 -2.13 3.66
CA TYR A 73 -12.24 -1.57 2.32
C TYR A 73 -13.21 -0.38 2.38
N ASN A 74 -12.86 0.73 1.72
CA ASN A 74 -13.64 1.98 1.68
C ASN A 74 -14.00 2.59 3.06
N CYS A 75 -13.26 2.29 4.13
CA CYS A 75 -13.37 3.05 5.37
C CYS A 75 -12.81 4.47 5.17
N SER A 76 -13.50 5.29 4.38
CA SER A 76 -12.97 6.55 3.84
C SER A 76 -12.67 7.62 4.90
N ASN A 77 -13.32 7.57 6.07
CA ASN A 77 -13.07 8.46 7.20
C ASN A 77 -12.09 7.92 8.23
N LEU A 78 -11.56 6.71 8.03
CA LEU A 78 -10.56 6.13 8.93
C LEU A 78 -9.26 6.93 8.83
N THR A 79 -8.93 7.69 9.89
CA THR A 79 -7.77 8.58 9.91
C THR A 79 -6.55 7.93 10.54
N LYS A 80 -6.77 7.01 11.46
CA LYS A 80 -5.72 6.30 12.18
C LYS A 80 -6.20 4.90 12.58
N ILE A 81 -5.28 3.94 12.51
CA ILE A 81 -5.45 2.60 13.04
C ILE A 81 -4.14 2.17 13.72
N ASN A 82 -4.23 1.59 14.90
CA ASN A 82 -3.10 1.03 15.59
C ASN A 82 -3.01 -0.46 15.28
N ILE A 83 -1.95 -0.86 14.60
CA ILE A 83 -1.68 -2.27 14.27
C ILE A 83 -0.90 -2.89 15.44
N PRO A 84 -1.42 -3.95 16.10
CA PRO A 84 -0.74 -4.57 17.22
C PRO A 84 0.56 -5.28 16.78
N LYS A 85 1.52 -5.37 17.69
CA LYS A 85 2.83 -6.01 17.41
C LYS A 85 2.72 -7.50 17.11
N SER A 86 1.66 -8.14 17.61
CA SER A 86 1.32 -9.55 17.37
C SER A 86 0.92 -9.85 15.93
N LEU A 87 0.55 -8.82 15.12
CA LEU A 87 0.04 -9.01 13.78
C LEU A 87 1.13 -9.53 12.83
N THR A 88 0.84 -10.62 12.13
CA THR A 88 1.77 -11.26 11.19
C THR A 88 1.26 -11.27 9.75
N SER A 89 -0.04 -11.00 9.54
CA SER A 89 -0.61 -10.96 8.20
C SER A 89 -1.72 -9.91 8.04
N ILE A 90 -1.75 -9.29 6.88
CA ILE A 90 -2.81 -8.38 6.43
C ILE A 90 -3.20 -8.81 5.02
N GLY A 91 -4.49 -9.08 4.82
CA GLY A 91 -5.04 -9.53 3.54
C GLY A 91 -4.97 -8.49 2.44
N ASN A 92 -5.12 -8.96 1.20
CA ASN A 92 -5.17 -8.08 0.04
C ASN A 92 -6.32 -7.07 0.16
N SER A 93 -6.09 -5.86 -0.31
CA SER A 93 -7.08 -4.78 -0.29
C SER A 93 -7.61 -4.42 1.11
N ALA A 94 -6.95 -4.82 2.20
CA ALA A 94 -7.47 -4.61 3.56
C ALA A 94 -7.78 -3.15 3.88
N PHE A 95 -6.98 -2.19 3.39
CA PHE A 95 -7.17 -0.75 3.57
C PHE A 95 -7.43 -0.01 2.25
N ASN A 96 -7.82 -0.73 1.20
CA ASN A 96 -8.14 -0.12 -0.09
C ASN A 96 -9.28 0.91 0.07
N GLY A 97 -9.07 2.12 -0.41
CA GLY A 97 -10.07 3.19 -0.31
C GLY A 97 -10.13 3.90 1.05
N CYS A 98 -9.24 3.58 2.01
CA CYS A 98 -9.10 4.33 3.26
C CYS A 98 -8.50 5.72 2.99
N SER A 99 -9.23 6.56 2.26
CA SER A 99 -8.72 7.85 1.77
C SER A 99 -8.42 8.85 2.87
N GLY A 100 -9.02 8.69 4.05
CA GLY A 100 -8.75 9.51 5.25
C GLY A 100 -7.49 9.13 6.00
N LEU A 101 -6.91 7.94 5.74
CA LEU A 101 -5.76 7.43 6.48
C LEU A 101 -4.52 8.28 6.23
N THR A 102 -4.00 8.91 7.29
CA THR A 102 -2.84 9.81 7.19
C THR A 102 -1.53 9.12 7.57
N THR A 103 -1.59 8.21 8.52
CA THR A 103 -0.44 7.44 9.00
C THR A 103 -0.88 6.05 9.42
N ILE A 104 0.02 5.09 9.27
CA ILE A 104 -0.14 3.72 9.79
C ILE A 104 1.23 3.20 10.18
N GLU A 105 1.33 2.61 11.36
CA GLU A 105 2.53 1.92 11.83
C GLU A 105 2.32 0.42 11.66
N LEU A 106 3.14 -0.20 10.80
CA LEU A 106 3.03 -1.62 10.48
C LEU A 106 3.78 -2.48 11.50
N SER A 107 3.24 -3.67 11.80
CA SER A 107 3.91 -4.66 12.65
C SER A 107 5.19 -5.19 12.00
N LYS A 108 6.24 -5.37 12.81
CA LYS A 108 7.51 -5.97 12.38
C LYS A 108 7.39 -7.45 12.00
N GLY A 109 6.27 -8.09 12.34
CA GLY A 109 5.97 -9.48 11.97
C GLY A 109 5.54 -9.67 10.52
N LEU A 110 5.28 -8.59 9.77
CA LEU A 110 4.84 -8.68 8.38
C LEU A 110 5.98 -9.07 7.45
N VAL A 111 5.71 -10.01 6.55
CA VAL A 111 6.62 -10.49 5.51
C VAL A 111 6.24 -9.97 4.12
N THR A 112 4.98 -9.57 3.96
CA THR A 112 4.45 -9.12 2.66
C THR A 112 3.57 -7.89 2.85
N ILE A 113 3.70 -6.93 1.95
CA ILE A 113 2.72 -5.88 1.69
C ILE A 113 1.85 -6.39 0.55
N GLY A 114 0.59 -6.72 0.84
CA GLY A 114 -0.33 -7.41 -0.09
C GLY A 114 -0.76 -6.57 -1.29
N GLU A 115 -1.42 -7.23 -2.25
CA GLU A 115 -2.00 -6.56 -3.42
C GLU A 115 -3.06 -5.54 -2.98
N LYS A 116 -2.99 -4.33 -3.56
CA LYS A 116 -3.94 -3.22 -3.34
C LYS A 116 -4.15 -2.84 -1.88
N ILE A 117 -3.25 -3.22 -0.97
CA ILE A 117 -3.47 -3.07 0.47
C ILE A 117 -3.75 -1.60 0.86
N PHE A 118 -3.06 -0.63 0.24
CA PHE A 118 -3.26 0.82 0.44
C PHE A 118 -3.74 1.54 -0.84
N TYR A 119 -4.34 0.80 -1.77
CA TYR A 119 -4.87 1.40 -2.99
C TYR A 119 -5.82 2.56 -2.67
N LYS A 120 -5.62 3.72 -3.28
CA LYS A 120 -6.41 4.96 -3.03
C LYS A 120 -6.36 5.50 -1.59
N CYS A 121 -5.36 5.16 -0.79
CA CYS A 121 -5.10 5.85 0.48
C CYS A 121 -4.51 7.25 0.21
N ARG A 122 -5.34 8.17 -0.28
CA ARG A 122 -4.91 9.45 -0.87
C ARG A 122 -4.23 10.40 0.10
N ASN A 123 -4.54 10.30 1.40
CA ASN A 123 -3.98 11.16 2.45
C ASN A 123 -2.79 10.51 3.19
N LEU A 124 -2.41 9.28 2.82
CA LEU A 124 -1.26 8.61 3.41
C LEU A 124 0.03 9.34 2.99
N ALA A 125 0.61 10.10 3.93
CA ALA A 125 1.75 10.98 3.64
C ALA A 125 3.10 10.26 3.71
N ASN A 126 3.22 9.32 4.62
CA ASN A 126 4.41 8.47 4.78
C ASN A 126 4.03 7.12 5.38
N ILE A 127 4.88 6.14 5.18
CA ILE A 127 4.76 4.81 5.75
C ILE A 127 6.14 4.17 5.85
N ASP A 128 6.42 3.54 6.97
CA ASP A 128 7.62 2.74 7.17
C ASP A 128 7.31 1.28 6.90
N ILE A 129 7.97 0.70 5.90
CA ILE A 129 7.88 -0.72 5.58
C ILE A 129 8.82 -1.47 6.52
N PRO A 130 8.34 -2.47 7.27
CA PRO A 130 9.17 -3.23 8.21
C PRO A 130 10.31 -3.99 7.53
N ASP A 131 11.46 -4.08 8.21
CA ASP A 131 12.68 -4.74 7.69
C ASP A 131 12.53 -6.23 7.33
N GLY A 132 11.46 -6.90 7.79
CA GLY A 132 11.12 -8.28 7.45
C GLY A 132 10.39 -8.46 6.12
N VAL A 133 9.92 -7.38 5.50
CA VAL A 133 9.12 -7.45 4.27
C VAL A 133 9.98 -7.83 3.07
N ILE A 134 9.56 -8.84 2.33
CA ILE A 134 10.24 -9.39 1.13
C ILE A 134 9.55 -8.91 -0.15
N THR A 135 8.22 -8.75 -0.11
CA THR A 135 7.42 -8.45 -1.31
C THR A 135 6.50 -7.26 -1.09
N ILE A 136 6.47 -6.36 -2.04
CA ILE A 136 5.44 -5.33 -2.22
C ILE A 136 4.58 -5.77 -3.41
N GLY A 137 3.30 -6.02 -3.16
CA GLY A 137 2.34 -6.55 -4.13
C GLY A 137 1.93 -5.57 -5.23
N ASN A 138 1.17 -6.07 -6.19
CA ASN A 138 0.63 -5.25 -7.28
C ASN A 138 -0.29 -4.15 -6.72
N GLU A 139 -0.18 -2.96 -7.26
CA GLU A 139 -0.98 -1.80 -6.91
C GLU A 139 -1.00 -1.48 -5.40
N ALA A 140 0.00 -1.95 -4.62
CA ALA A 140 -0.01 -1.85 -3.16
C ALA A 140 -0.18 -0.42 -2.64
N PHE A 141 0.39 0.58 -3.31
CA PHE A 141 0.31 2.01 -3.00
C PHE A 141 -0.25 2.83 -4.17
N SER A 142 -0.90 2.18 -5.13
CA SER A 142 -1.46 2.88 -6.28
C SER A 142 -2.48 3.93 -5.85
N TYR A 143 -2.44 5.11 -6.44
CA TYR A 143 -3.25 6.29 -6.08
C TYR A 143 -3.03 6.81 -4.64
N CYS A 144 -1.91 6.51 -3.99
CA CYS A 144 -1.50 7.18 -2.77
C CYS A 144 -0.94 8.57 -3.11
N SER A 145 -1.79 9.46 -3.59
CA SER A 145 -1.37 10.77 -4.15
C SER A 145 -0.75 11.70 -3.11
N GLY A 146 -0.99 11.48 -1.82
CA GLY A 146 -0.38 12.22 -0.71
C GLY A 146 0.97 11.68 -0.25
N LEU A 147 1.41 10.51 -0.75
CA LEU A 147 2.65 9.87 -0.31
C LEU A 147 3.85 10.67 -0.79
N THR A 148 4.56 11.31 0.15
CA THR A 148 5.71 12.18 -0.16
C THR A 148 7.03 11.44 -0.13
N SER A 149 7.13 10.43 0.72
CA SER A 149 8.32 9.59 0.86
C SER A 149 7.95 8.19 1.34
N ILE A 150 8.74 7.21 0.95
CA ILE A 150 8.64 5.84 1.43
C ILE A 150 10.04 5.24 1.52
N LYS A 151 10.32 4.56 2.63
CA LYS A 151 11.55 3.81 2.80
C LYS A 151 11.27 2.33 2.53
N ILE A 152 11.88 1.80 1.48
CA ILE A 152 11.82 0.38 1.16
C ILE A 152 13.01 -0.33 1.82
N PRO A 153 12.79 -1.34 2.68
CA PRO A 153 13.87 -2.02 3.37
C PRO A 153 14.68 -2.91 2.40
N LYS A 154 15.93 -3.17 2.77
CA LYS A 154 16.87 -3.99 1.96
C LYS A 154 16.40 -5.43 1.76
N SER A 155 15.49 -5.92 2.59
CA SER A 155 14.89 -7.25 2.48
C SER A 155 13.98 -7.41 1.27
N VAL A 156 13.44 -6.29 0.72
CA VAL A 156 12.53 -6.36 -0.43
C VAL A 156 13.26 -6.78 -1.69
N THR A 157 12.77 -7.84 -2.31
CA THR A 157 13.29 -8.40 -3.57
C THR A 157 12.30 -8.29 -4.72
N SER A 158 11.02 -7.97 -4.43
CA SER A 158 9.99 -7.85 -5.45
C SER A 158 9.10 -6.64 -5.19
N ILE A 159 8.89 -5.85 -6.24
CA ILE A 159 7.94 -4.73 -6.31
C ILE A 159 6.99 -5.04 -7.47
N GLY A 160 5.70 -5.14 -7.17
CA GLY A 160 4.67 -5.53 -8.10
C GLY A 160 4.36 -4.48 -9.18
N GLU A 161 3.55 -4.89 -10.15
CA GLU A 161 3.03 -3.99 -11.19
C GLU A 161 2.21 -2.86 -10.58
N SER A 162 2.33 -1.66 -11.13
CA SER A 162 1.62 -0.46 -10.70
C SER A 162 1.74 -0.15 -9.19
N ALA A 163 2.78 -0.67 -8.51
CA ALA A 163 2.88 -0.62 -7.05
C ALA A 163 2.81 0.81 -6.49
N PHE A 164 3.34 1.81 -7.21
CA PHE A 164 3.34 3.23 -6.83
C PHE A 164 2.70 4.12 -7.91
N ASN A 165 1.90 3.54 -8.77
CA ASN A 165 1.26 4.30 -9.85
C ASN A 165 0.38 5.42 -9.25
N TYR A 166 0.37 6.61 -9.88
CA TYR A 166 -0.31 7.83 -9.39
C TYR A 166 0.10 8.31 -7.98
N CYS A 167 1.30 7.98 -7.49
CA CYS A 167 1.89 8.59 -6.29
C CYS A 167 2.44 9.99 -6.61
N LYS A 168 1.55 10.95 -6.87
CA LYS A 168 1.88 12.27 -7.45
C LYS A 168 2.78 13.15 -6.57
N SER A 169 2.74 12.95 -5.26
CA SER A 169 3.57 13.70 -4.29
C SER A 169 4.90 13.03 -3.97
N LEU A 170 5.15 11.82 -4.48
CA LEU A 170 6.39 11.09 -4.23
C LEU A 170 7.56 11.80 -4.91
N THR A 171 8.52 12.32 -4.13
CA THR A 171 9.63 13.11 -4.66
C THR A 171 10.88 12.29 -4.96
N SER A 172 11.10 11.25 -4.20
CA SER A 172 12.23 10.33 -4.39
C SER A 172 11.91 8.96 -3.83
N ILE A 173 12.58 7.94 -4.35
CA ILE A 173 12.50 6.57 -3.87
C ILE A 173 13.82 5.83 -4.15
N ASP A 174 14.29 5.08 -3.16
CA ASP A 174 15.45 4.20 -3.30
C ASP A 174 14.96 2.76 -3.48
N ILE A 175 15.27 2.15 -4.61
CA ILE A 175 14.99 0.74 -4.90
C ILE A 175 16.12 -0.10 -4.27
N PRO A 176 15.79 -1.13 -3.45
CA PRO A 176 16.79 -1.97 -2.81
C PRO A 176 17.59 -2.83 -3.80
N ASP A 177 18.85 -3.14 -3.44
CA ASP A 177 19.76 -3.95 -4.27
C ASP A 177 19.28 -5.41 -4.52
N GLY A 178 18.25 -5.87 -3.79
CA GLY A 178 17.62 -7.19 -4.03
C GLY A 178 16.64 -7.22 -5.21
N VAL A 179 16.18 -6.05 -5.67
CA VAL A 179 15.16 -5.96 -6.73
C VAL A 179 15.82 -6.15 -8.09
N THR A 180 15.28 -7.08 -8.90
CA THR A 180 15.81 -7.41 -10.23
C THR A 180 14.96 -6.87 -11.38
N THR A 181 13.73 -6.48 -11.11
CA THR A 181 12.78 -5.98 -12.12
C THR A 181 12.00 -4.80 -11.59
N ILE A 182 11.86 -3.75 -12.37
CA ILE A 182 10.86 -2.70 -12.18
C ILE A 182 9.64 -3.09 -13.01
N GLY A 183 8.51 -3.34 -12.35
CA GLY A 183 7.28 -3.83 -12.96
C GLY A 183 6.66 -2.84 -13.96
N ASN A 184 5.67 -3.31 -14.73
CA ASN A 184 4.88 -2.45 -15.58
C ASN A 184 4.20 -1.37 -14.74
N GLU A 185 4.17 -0.14 -15.23
CA GLU A 185 3.50 1.00 -14.60
C GLU A 185 3.91 1.26 -13.14
N ALA A 186 5.05 0.71 -12.68
CA ALA A 186 5.43 0.76 -11.25
C ALA A 186 5.44 2.18 -10.68
N PHE A 187 5.79 3.19 -11.49
CA PHE A 187 5.81 4.62 -11.16
C PHE A 187 5.04 5.47 -12.18
N TYR A 188 4.03 4.89 -12.83
CA TYR A 188 3.20 5.61 -13.80
C TYR A 188 2.56 6.84 -13.15
N ASP A 189 2.64 8.00 -13.82
CA ASP A 189 2.11 9.29 -13.35
C ASP A 189 2.58 9.69 -11.92
N CYS A 190 3.80 9.29 -11.54
CA CYS A 190 4.51 9.84 -10.39
C CYS A 190 5.06 11.24 -10.73
N SER A 191 4.18 12.18 -11.00
CA SER A 191 4.54 13.49 -11.56
C SER A 191 5.42 14.35 -10.65
N GLY A 192 5.47 14.07 -9.34
CA GLY A 192 6.36 14.72 -8.37
C GLY A 192 7.75 14.11 -8.26
N LEU A 193 8.01 12.96 -8.91
CA LEU A 193 9.27 12.23 -8.76
C LEU A 193 10.42 12.98 -9.45
N THR A 194 11.33 13.51 -8.67
CA THR A 194 12.48 14.30 -9.17
C THR A 194 13.73 13.44 -9.36
N SER A 195 13.85 12.37 -8.59
CA SER A 195 14.98 11.44 -8.65
C SER A 195 14.58 10.02 -8.23
N ILE A 196 15.24 9.05 -8.84
CA ILE A 196 15.12 7.64 -8.48
C ILE A 196 16.49 6.97 -8.62
N LYS A 197 16.82 6.12 -7.65
CA LYS A 197 18.02 5.30 -7.72
C LYS A 197 17.63 3.89 -8.12
N ILE A 198 18.07 3.47 -9.31
CA ILE A 198 17.89 2.09 -9.81
C ILE A 198 19.14 1.29 -9.42
N PRO A 199 19.02 0.18 -8.68
CA PRO A 199 20.16 -0.62 -8.28
C PRO A 199 20.73 -1.44 -9.47
N LYS A 200 22.01 -1.81 -9.35
CA LYS A 200 22.71 -2.59 -10.39
C LYS A 200 22.13 -4.00 -10.59
N SER A 201 21.32 -4.48 -9.65
CA SER A 201 20.60 -5.76 -9.75
C SER A 201 19.48 -5.76 -10.78
N VAL A 202 18.96 -4.58 -11.17
CA VAL A 202 17.85 -4.48 -12.11
C VAL A 202 18.31 -4.85 -13.52
N THR A 203 17.61 -5.82 -14.10
CA THR A 203 17.85 -6.32 -15.47
C THR A 203 16.73 -5.95 -16.44
N SER A 204 15.55 -5.59 -15.93
CA SER A 204 14.38 -5.25 -16.75
C SER A 204 13.59 -4.10 -16.16
N ILE A 205 13.18 -3.17 -17.03
CA ILE A 205 12.26 -2.07 -16.70
C ILE A 205 11.01 -2.25 -17.58
N GLY A 206 9.84 -2.32 -16.92
CA GLY A 206 8.58 -2.67 -17.54
C GLY A 206 7.97 -1.58 -18.42
N HIS A 207 6.87 -1.95 -19.09
CA HIS A 207 6.04 -1.07 -19.90
C HIS A 207 5.53 0.11 -19.03
N SER A 208 5.59 1.34 -19.58
CA SER A 208 5.15 2.57 -18.91
C SER A 208 5.66 2.76 -17.46
N ALA A 209 6.80 2.15 -17.12
CA ALA A 209 7.25 2.13 -15.72
C ALA A 209 7.46 3.52 -15.12
N PHE A 210 7.83 4.53 -15.91
CA PHE A 210 8.03 5.93 -15.52
C PHE A 210 7.22 6.90 -16.40
N ASP A 211 6.23 6.41 -17.13
CA ASP A 211 5.37 7.23 -17.96
C ASP A 211 4.69 8.32 -17.11
N GLY A 212 4.71 9.57 -17.58
CA GLY A 212 4.16 10.72 -16.85
C GLY A 212 4.98 11.20 -15.65
N CYS A 213 6.22 10.72 -15.43
CA CYS A 213 7.12 11.24 -14.41
C CYS A 213 7.67 12.62 -14.83
N SER A 214 6.80 13.61 -14.90
CA SER A 214 7.09 14.93 -15.52
C SER A 214 8.12 15.77 -14.78
N SER A 215 8.37 15.51 -13.49
CA SER A 215 9.42 16.20 -12.69
C SER A 215 10.78 15.51 -12.72
N LEU A 216 10.88 14.31 -13.36
CA LEU A 216 12.13 13.56 -13.39
C LEU A 216 13.12 14.23 -14.33
N THR A 217 14.21 14.78 -13.78
CA THR A 217 15.19 15.57 -14.56
C THR A 217 16.31 14.73 -15.15
N SER A 218 16.63 13.63 -14.49
CA SER A 218 17.64 12.68 -14.94
C SER A 218 17.38 11.32 -14.33
N ILE A 219 17.83 10.27 -15.00
CA ILE A 219 17.79 8.90 -14.50
C ILE A 219 19.06 8.17 -14.94
N ASP A 220 19.64 7.44 -14.00
CA ASP A 220 20.83 6.60 -14.27
C ASP A 220 20.37 5.14 -14.42
N ILE A 221 20.49 4.61 -15.64
CA ILE A 221 20.12 3.24 -15.96
C ILE A 221 21.37 2.37 -15.83
N PRO A 222 21.39 1.39 -14.91
CA PRO A 222 22.55 0.54 -14.69
C PRO A 222 22.92 -0.31 -15.92
N ASP A 223 24.21 -0.59 -16.07
CA ASP A 223 24.74 -1.42 -17.19
C ASP A 223 24.20 -2.86 -17.20
N GLY A 224 23.53 -3.31 -16.11
CA GLY A 224 22.88 -4.63 -16.03
C GLY A 224 21.51 -4.70 -16.73
N VAL A 225 20.91 -3.56 -17.07
CA VAL A 225 19.59 -3.53 -17.71
C VAL A 225 19.68 -4.02 -19.14
N ILE A 226 18.88 -5.05 -19.46
CA ILE A 226 18.80 -5.69 -20.77
C ILE A 226 17.58 -5.23 -21.54
N THR A 227 16.45 -5.01 -20.84
CA THR A 227 15.18 -4.64 -21.47
C THR A 227 14.59 -3.38 -20.88
N ILE A 228 14.09 -2.52 -21.73
CA ILE A 228 13.29 -1.33 -21.42
C ILE A 228 11.98 -1.46 -22.19
N GLY A 229 10.84 -1.49 -21.48
CA GLY A 229 9.52 -1.66 -22.07
C GLY A 229 9.06 -0.48 -22.92
N ASN A 230 7.95 -0.67 -23.63
CA ASN A 230 7.34 0.42 -24.40
C ASN A 230 6.86 1.53 -23.47
N TYR A 231 6.90 2.77 -23.94
CA TYR A 231 6.42 3.96 -23.22
C TYR A 231 7.07 4.19 -21.84
N THR A 232 8.18 3.52 -21.52
CA THR A 232 8.81 3.59 -20.19
C THR A 232 9.05 5.02 -19.72
N PHE A 233 9.45 5.94 -20.62
CA PHE A 233 9.71 7.36 -20.33
C PHE A 233 8.78 8.28 -21.12
N TYR A 234 7.63 7.79 -21.55
CA TYR A 234 6.64 8.62 -22.25
C TYR A 234 6.21 9.76 -21.30
N ASP A 235 6.04 10.95 -21.84
CA ASP A 235 5.63 12.15 -21.09
C ASP A 235 6.50 12.51 -19.85
N CYS A 236 7.75 12.03 -19.81
CA CYS A 236 8.77 12.51 -18.86
C CYS A 236 9.28 13.91 -19.28
N SER A 237 8.41 14.91 -19.29
CA SER A 237 8.69 16.23 -19.90
C SER A 237 9.82 17.01 -19.20
N GLY A 238 10.18 16.65 -17.95
CA GLY A 238 11.31 17.22 -17.22
C GLY A 238 12.67 16.62 -17.56
N LEU A 239 12.69 15.47 -18.30
CA LEU A 239 13.91 14.71 -18.54
C LEU A 239 14.82 15.42 -19.56
N THR A 240 15.95 15.91 -19.08
CA THR A 240 16.92 16.67 -19.90
C THR A 240 18.05 15.81 -20.45
N SER A 241 18.32 14.68 -19.80
CA SER A 241 19.36 13.74 -20.24
C SER A 241 19.08 12.33 -19.73
N ILE A 242 19.40 11.36 -20.55
CA ILE A 242 19.35 9.93 -20.20
C ILE A 242 20.49 9.22 -20.91
N LYS A 243 21.14 8.30 -20.21
CA LYS A 243 22.14 7.41 -20.78
C LYS A 243 21.57 6.00 -20.84
N ILE A 244 21.40 5.49 -22.05
CA ILE A 244 21.01 4.10 -22.26
C ILE A 244 22.27 3.22 -22.29
N PRO A 245 22.36 2.20 -21.43
CA PRO A 245 23.52 1.31 -21.42
C PRO A 245 23.57 0.44 -22.69
N LYS A 246 24.76 0.00 -23.06
CA LYS A 246 24.99 -0.85 -24.26
C LYS A 246 24.35 -2.23 -24.16
N SER A 247 24.00 -2.65 -22.97
CA SER A 247 23.32 -3.93 -22.66
C SER A 247 21.87 -3.99 -23.12
N VAL A 248 21.23 -2.85 -23.36
CA VAL A 248 19.81 -2.79 -23.78
C VAL A 248 19.69 -3.25 -25.24
N THR A 249 18.78 -4.22 -25.47
CA THR A 249 18.52 -4.83 -26.78
C THR A 249 17.06 -4.73 -27.19
#